data_98f0ce6189896daf51de152a3ff30715
#
_entry.id   98f0ce6189896daf51de152a3ff30715
#
_cell.length_a   1.000
_cell.length_b   1.000
_cell.length_c   1.000
_cell.angle_alpha   90.00
_cell.angle_beta   90.00
_cell.angle_gamma   90.00
#
_symmetry.space_group_name_H-M   'P 1'
#
loop_
_entity.id
_entity.type
_entity.pdbx_description
1 polymer ?
#
loop_
_entity_poly.entity_id
_entity_poly.type
_entity_poly.pdbx_seq_one_letter_code
_entity_poly.pdbx_strand_id
1 'polypeptide(L)'
;LNCGRNALAYLIKSKKIRKIYMPKFMCDSCDKVLNDNGVEVIYYNIGLDFRPVLSSWDGYLYIVNFYGQLSNQYIESLGCNIIVDNAQSYFQEPINGIDTLYTCRKFFGVPDGAILYTDSRIEIDVIDQSYSRMNFLLGRYERTASEFYKDYVDNNHLFKHEPIKRMSKLTDNLLHGIDYEFVKKRRTENFAYLHKQFEEENQLKLICPAGAFMYPLYLMNGVDIRKNYKNIRFLFLLYGLQYSKYVMKMN
;
A
#
# COMPACT_ATOMS: atom_id res chain seq x y z
N LEU A 1 -13.43 -6.32 -0.14
CA LEU A 1 -12.88 -6.88 -1.37
C LEU A 1 -11.68 -7.78 -1.08
N ASN A 2 -11.29 -8.64 -2.03
CA ASN A 2 -10.20 -9.60 -1.79
C ASN A 2 -8.78 -9.03 -1.91
N CYS A 3 -8.58 -7.91 -2.63
CA CYS A 3 -7.27 -7.24 -2.66
C CYS A 3 -7.39 -5.76 -3.09
N GLY A 4 -6.33 -4.98 -2.85
CA GLY A 4 -6.30 -3.55 -3.20
C GLY A 4 -6.43 -3.27 -4.70
N ARG A 5 -5.87 -4.13 -5.57
CA ARG A 5 -6.06 -4.02 -7.04
C ARG A 5 -7.53 -4.10 -7.43
N ASN A 6 -8.25 -5.01 -6.79
CA ASN A 6 -9.69 -5.17 -7.03
C ASN A 6 -10.53 -4.05 -6.40
N ALA A 7 -10.01 -3.37 -5.37
CA ALA A 7 -10.62 -2.14 -4.88
C ALA A 7 -10.48 -1.00 -5.91
N LEU A 8 -9.31 -0.86 -6.54
CA LEU A 8 -9.13 0.08 -7.64
C LEU A 8 -10.00 -0.29 -8.85
N ALA A 9 -10.05 -1.58 -9.24
CA ALA A 9 -10.91 -2.05 -10.35
C ALA A 9 -12.40 -1.77 -10.09
N TYR A 10 -12.83 -1.91 -8.83
CA TYR A 10 -14.18 -1.58 -8.40
C TYR A 10 -14.48 -0.09 -8.65
N LEU A 11 -13.61 0.81 -8.21
CA LEU A 11 -13.77 2.26 -8.42
C LEU A 11 -13.79 2.62 -9.89
N ILE A 12 -12.87 2.07 -10.69
CA ILE A 12 -12.82 2.31 -12.13
C ILE A 12 -14.16 1.97 -12.78
N LYS A 13 -14.73 0.81 -12.44
CA LYS A 13 -16.01 0.36 -13.01
C LYS A 13 -17.21 1.16 -12.48
N SER A 14 -17.30 1.34 -11.16
CA SER A 14 -18.45 1.98 -10.52
C SER A 14 -18.54 3.48 -10.84
N LYS A 15 -17.41 4.17 -10.93
CA LYS A 15 -17.33 5.60 -11.25
C LYS A 15 -17.02 5.88 -12.72
N LYS A 16 -16.88 4.83 -13.56
CA LYS A 16 -16.59 4.92 -14.99
C LYS A 16 -15.35 5.77 -15.28
N ILE A 17 -14.27 5.55 -14.48
CA ILE A 17 -13.03 6.32 -14.58
C ILE A 17 -12.38 6.05 -15.94
N ARG A 18 -12.06 7.12 -16.68
CA ARG A 18 -11.44 7.07 -17.99
C ARG A 18 -10.02 7.62 -18.00
N LYS A 19 -9.69 8.49 -17.02
CA LYS A 19 -8.39 9.14 -16.89
C LYS A 19 -7.99 9.20 -15.44
N ILE A 20 -6.75 8.81 -15.15
CA ILE A 20 -6.20 8.77 -13.79
C ILE A 20 -4.75 9.24 -13.77
N TYR A 21 -4.42 10.02 -12.75
CA TYR A 21 -3.06 10.44 -12.45
C TYR A 21 -2.48 9.53 -11.38
N MET A 22 -1.34 8.88 -11.68
CA MET A 22 -0.70 7.89 -10.81
C MET A 22 0.71 8.31 -10.43
N PRO A 23 1.20 8.02 -9.21
CA PRO A 23 2.59 8.29 -8.88
C PRO A 23 3.53 7.35 -9.66
N LYS A 24 4.64 7.88 -10.18
CA LYS A 24 5.71 7.03 -10.76
C LYS A 24 6.34 6.12 -9.72
N PHE A 25 6.42 6.57 -8.48
CA PHE A 25 6.94 5.80 -7.35
C PHE A 25 5.88 4.82 -6.85
N MET A 26 5.61 3.79 -7.65
CA MET A 26 4.60 2.78 -7.35
C MET A 26 5.02 1.41 -7.92
N CYS A 27 4.50 0.31 -7.36
CA CYS A 27 4.68 -1.00 -7.94
C CYS A 27 3.74 -1.20 -9.15
N ASP A 28 4.12 -2.10 -10.06
CA ASP A 28 3.37 -2.46 -11.28
C ASP A 28 2.02 -3.17 -11.02
N SER A 29 1.63 -3.27 -9.76
CA SER A 29 0.46 -4.07 -9.36
C SER A 29 -0.87 -3.54 -9.90
N CYS A 30 -0.95 -2.25 -10.24
CA CYS A 30 -2.16 -1.61 -10.76
C CYS A 30 -2.18 -1.52 -12.29
N ASP A 31 -1.04 -1.66 -12.95
CA ASP A 31 -0.91 -1.45 -14.40
C ASP A 31 -1.87 -2.33 -15.21
N LYS A 32 -1.94 -3.62 -14.85
CA LYS A 32 -2.87 -4.54 -15.52
C LYS A 32 -4.33 -4.11 -15.35
N VAL A 33 -4.74 -3.69 -14.17
CA VAL A 33 -6.11 -3.25 -13.89
C VAL A 33 -6.46 -2.02 -14.72
N LEU A 34 -5.55 -1.07 -14.83
CA LEU A 34 -5.73 0.15 -15.60
C LEU A 34 -5.83 -0.16 -17.10
N ASN A 35 -4.91 -0.97 -17.62
CA ASN A 35 -4.87 -1.38 -19.02
C ASN A 35 -6.11 -2.20 -19.43
N ASP A 36 -6.50 -3.19 -18.63
CA ASP A 36 -7.66 -4.05 -18.91
C ASP A 36 -8.98 -3.26 -18.93
N ASN A 37 -9.05 -2.09 -18.26
CA ASN A 37 -10.22 -1.23 -18.25
C ASN A 37 -10.09 -0.02 -19.20
N GLY A 38 -9.02 0.07 -20.00
CA GLY A 38 -8.82 1.14 -20.98
C GLY A 38 -8.73 2.54 -20.36
N VAL A 39 -8.13 2.65 -19.16
CA VAL A 39 -7.95 3.91 -18.46
C VAL A 39 -6.71 4.62 -18.97
N GLU A 40 -6.84 5.88 -19.37
CA GLU A 40 -5.70 6.76 -19.67
C GLU A 40 -4.94 7.05 -18.38
N VAL A 41 -3.63 6.75 -18.35
CA VAL A 41 -2.78 6.94 -17.19
C VAL A 41 -1.75 8.04 -17.43
N ILE A 42 -1.75 9.04 -16.57
CA ILE A 42 -0.74 10.09 -16.55
C ILE A 42 0.09 9.95 -15.27
N TYR A 43 1.39 9.78 -15.44
CA TYR A 43 2.29 9.59 -14.30
C TYR A 43 2.86 10.92 -13.80
N TYR A 44 2.84 11.09 -12.46
CA TYR A 44 3.43 12.24 -11.77
C TYR A 44 4.59 11.81 -10.85
N ASN A 45 5.47 12.75 -10.51
CA ASN A 45 6.52 12.57 -9.52
C ASN A 45 6.02 12.89 -8.11
N ILE A 46 6.68 12.35 -7.09
CA ILE A 46 6.47 12.74 -5.70
C ILE A 46 7.70 13.46 -5.16
N GLY A 47 7.47 14.39 -4.22
CA GLY A 47 8.53 15.07 -3.46
C GLY A 47 9.11 14.19 -2.34
N LEU A 48 10.15 14.68 -1.66
CA LEU A 48 10.71 14.01 -0.47
C LEU A 48 9.72 14.00 0.72
N ASP A 49 8.70 14.83 0.67
CA ASP A 49 7.58 14.87 1.60
C ASP A 49 6.42 13.95 1.20
N PHE A 50 6.63 13.09 0.18
CA PHE A 50 5.66 12.17 -0.42
C PHE A 50 4.45 12.82 -1.09
N ARG A 51 4.44 14.16 -1.23
CA ARG A 51 3.36 14.89 -1.92
C ARG A 51 3.50 14.78 -3.43
N PRO A 52 2.37 14.77 -4.17
CA PRO A 52 2.37 14.90 -5.62
C PRO A 52 3.08 16.18 -6.09
N VAL A 53 3.99 16.03 -7.06
CA VAL A 53 4.58 17.16 -7.79
C VAL A 53 3.73 17.35 -9.05
N LEU A 54 2.62 18.07 -8.89
CA LEU A 54 1.61 18.25 -9.91
C LEU A 54 0.87 19.57 -9.66
N SER A 55 0.64 20.37 -10.70
CA SER A 55 -0.04 21.67 -10.59
C SER A 55 -1.56 21.56 -10.74
N SER A 56 -2.02 20.65 -11.57
CA SER A 56 -3.45 20.43 -11.85
C SER A 56 -3.69 19.05 -12.46
N TRP A 57 -4.93 18.59 -12.43
CA TRP A 57 -5.38 17.35 -13.08
C TRP A 57 -6.82 17.51 -13.59
N ASP A 58 -7.15 16.80 -14.65
CA ASP A 58 -8.44 16.80 -15.34
C ASP A 58 -9.11 15.41 -15.36
N GLY A 59 -8.81 14.58 -14.39
CA GLY A 59 -9.35 13.25 -14.17
C GLY A 59 -9.36 12.89 -12.69
N TYR A 60 -9.11 11.64 -12.35
CA TYR A 60 -8.92 11.22 -10.97
C TYR A 60 -7.45 11.29 -10.56
N LEU A 61 -7.18 11.81 -9.38
CA LEU A 61 -5.85 11.79 -8.76
C LEU A 61 -5.78 10.61 -7.79
N TYR A 62 -4.93 9.62 -8.09
CA TYR A 62 -4.65 8.50 -7.20
C TYR A 62 -3.46 8.83 -6.32
N ILE A 63 -3.72 9.03 -5.04
CA ILE A 63 -2.73 9.38 -4.04
C ILE A 63 -2.40 8.15 -3.22
N VAL A 64 -1.14 7.73 -3.26
CA VAL A 64 -0.62 6.72 -2.34
C VAL A 64 -0.12 7.43 -1.08
N ASN A 65 -0.71 7.10 0.05
CA ASN A 65 -0.23 7.59 1.34
C ASN A 65 0.98 6.74 1.78
N PHE A 66 2.13 7.05 1.18
CA PHE A 66 3.37 6.35 1.45
C PHE A 66 3.74 6.47 2.93
N TYR A 67 3.86 5.31 3.58
CA TYR A 67 4.29 5.18 4.97
C TYR A 67 3.42 5.94 5.98
N GLY A 68 2.23 6.41 5.58
CA GLY A 68 1.36 7.23 6.43
C GLY A 68 1.84 8.67 6.61
N GLN A 69 2.56 9.22 5.64
CA GLN A 69 3.18 10.54 5.76
C GLN A 69 2.28 11.70 5.26
N LEU A 70 1.13 11.39 4.67
CA LEU A 70 0.16 12.41 4.25
C LEU A 70 -0.99 12.51 5.24
N SER A 71 -1.23 13.70 5.79
CA SER A 71 -2.36 13.95 6.68
C SER A 71 -3.69 14.03 5.90
N ASN A 72 -4.82 13.72 6.56
CA ASN A 72 -6.14 13.90 5.98
C ASN A 72 -6.39 15.35 5.58
N GLN A 73 -5.99 16.31 6.42
CA GLN A 73 -6.12 17.74 6.12
C GLN A 73 -5.41 18.12 4.81
N TYR A 74 -4.20 17.60 4.56
CA TYR A 74 -3.51 17.83 3.30
C TYR A 74 -4.28 17.22 2.13
N ILE A 75 -4.73 15.98 2.25
CA ILE A 75 -5.47 15.28 1.18
C ILE A 75 -6.78 16.03 0.86
N GLU A 76 -7.53 16.46 1.86
CA GLU A 76 -8.76 17.27 1.70
C GLU A 76 -8.48 18.58 0.97
N SER A 77 -7.35 19.22 1.24
CA SER A 77 -6.97 20.50 0.61
C SER A 77 -6.74 20.40 -0.90
N LEU A 78 -6.54 19.18 -1.43
CA LEU A 78 -6.36 18.94 -2.86
C LEU A 78 -7.67 19.03 -3.66
N GLY A 79 -8.82 18.95 -3.00
CA GLY A 79 -10.14 19.16 -3.62
C GLY A 79 -10.85 17.86 -3.99
N CYS A 80 -11.33 17.73 -5.24
CA CYS A 80 -12.22 16.65 -5.68
C CYS A 80 -11.52 15.63 -6.60
N ASN A 81 -12.24 14.55 -6.93
CA ASN A 81 -11.78 13.46 -7.80
C ASN A 81 -10.49 12.80 -7.29
N ILE A 82 -10.42 12.54 -6.00
CA ILE A 82 -9.28 11.91 -5.34
C ILE A 82 -9.62 10.46 -4.98
N ILE A 83 -8.67 9.56 -5.20
CA ILE A 83 -8.65 8.21 -4.65
C ILE A 83 -7.44 8.09 -3.75
N VAL A 84 -7.66 7.76 -2.49
CA VAL A 84 -6.58 7.57 -1.50
C VAL A 84 -6.26 6.10 -1.36
N ASP A 85 -5.01 5.73 -1.59
CA ASP A 85 -4.47 4.40 -1.32
C ASP A 85 -3.76 4.40 0.05
N ASN A 86 -4.48 3.96 1.07
CA ASN A 86 -3.97 3.74 2.41
C ASN A 86 -3.42 2.32 2.62
N ALA A 87 -2.96 1.65 1.56
CA ALA A 87 -2.33 0.32 1.68
C ALA A 87 -1.06 0.33 2.55
N GLN A 88 -0.48 1.49 2.84
CA GLN A 88 0.64 1.68 3.76
C GLN A 88 0.26 2.53 4.99
N SER A 89 -1.03 2.81 5.19
CA SER A 89 -1.55 3.64 6.29
C SER A 89 -2.89 3.11 6.80
N TYR A 90 -2.93 1.83 7.19
CA TYR A 90 -4.18 1.13 7.53
C TYR A 90 -4.96 1.78 8.67
N PHE A 91 -4.28 2.39 9.63
CA PHE A 91 -4.88 3.00 10.83
C PHE A 91 -5.26 4.47 10.65
N GLN A 92 -5.05 5.04 9.47
CA GLN A 92 -5.53 6.37 9.17
C GLN A 92 -7.01 6.32 8.80
N GLU A 93 -7.82 7.18 9.41
CA GLU A 93 -9.26 7.23 9.17
C GLU A 93 -9.56 7.62 7.71
N PRO A 94 -10.60 7.04 7.10
CA PRO A 94 -11.06 7.47 5.80
C PRO A 94 -11.59 8.90 5.84
N ILE A 95 -11.49 9.60 4.72
CA ILE A 95 -11.97 10.97 4.58
C ILE A 95 -13.38 10.92 4.00
N ASN A 96 -14.34 11.59 4.64
CA ASN A 96 -15.71 11.61 4.17
C ASN A 96 -15.80 12.22 2.76
N GLY A 97 -16.49 11.54 1.84
CA GLY A 97 -16.65 11.97 0.45
C GLY A 97 -15.42 11.71 -0.44
N ILE A 98 -14.34 11.14 0.06
CA ILE A 98 -13.15 10.76 -0.71
C ILE A 98 -13.01 9.24 -0.73
N ASP A 99 -12.92 8.66 -1.92
CA ASP A 99 -12.70 7.23 -2.09
C ASP A 99 -11.38 6.80 -1.45
N THR A 100 -11.46 5.89 -0.49
CA THR A 100 -10.27 5.44 0.26
C THR A 100 -10.19 3.93 0.30
N LEU A 101 -9.07 3.38 -0.14
CA LEU A 101 -8.81 1.94 -0.11
C LEU A 101 -7.71 1.56 0.88
N TYR A 102 -7.86 0.38 1.48
CA TYR A 102 -6.92 -0.23 2.41
C TYR A 102 -6.62 -1.67 2.00
N THR A 103 -5.44 -2.16 2.35
CA THR A 103 -5.11 -3.59 2.19
C THR A 103 -4.79 -4.21 3.54
N CYS A 104 -5.46 -5.32 3.85
CA CYS A 104 -5.29 -6.02 5.14
C CYS A 104 -3.98 -6.79 5.21
N ARG A 105 -3.55 -7.36 4.08
CA ARG A 105 -2.39 -8.27 3.97
C ARG A 105 -1.04 -7.68 4.35
N LYS A 106 -0.89 -6.35 4.33
CA LYS A 106 0.35 -5.67 4.71
C LYS A 106 0.48 -5.50 6.23
N PHE A 107 -0.65 -5.52 6.93
CA PHE A 107 -0.70 -5.25 8.37
C PHE A 107 -1.00 -6.50 9.20
N PHE A 108 -1.73 -7.45 8.64
CA PHE A 108 -2.24 -8.62 9.33
C PHE A 108 -1.86 -9.91 8.62
N GLY A 109 -1.86 -11.00 9.35
CA GLY A 109 -1.55 -12.34 8.86
C GLY A 109 -2.74 -12.98 8.11
N VAL A 110 -3.20 -12.33 7.03
CA VAL A 110 -4.30 -12.79 6.20
C VAL A 110 -3.88 -12.94 4.74
N PRO A 111 -4.43 -13.93 3.99
CA PRO A 111 -4.01 -14.23 2.63
C PRO A 111 -4.64 -13.33 1.56
N ASP A 112 -5.78 -12.71 1.85
CA ASP A 112 -6.53 -11.76 1.02
C ASP A 112 -7.03 -10.59 1.87
N GLY A 113 -7.86 -9.73 1.33
CA GLY A 113 -8.53 -8.67 2.06
C GLY A 113 -8.11 -7.26 1.65
N ALA A 114 -9.13 -6.48 1.31
CA ALA A 114 -9.07 -5.03 1.16
C ALA A 114 -10.40 -4.40 1.60
N ILE A 115 -10.31 -3.21 2.16
CA ILE A 115 -11.46 -2.40 2.57
C ILE A 115 -11.54 -1.21 1.60
N LEU A 116 -12.74 -0.85 1.20
CA LEU A 116 -12.99 0.29 0.32
C LEU A 116 -14.11 1.13 0.91
N TYR A 117 -13.80 2.38 1.21
CA TYR A 117 -14.78 3.42 1.52
C TYR A 117 -15.09 4.20 0.25
N THR A 118 -16.33 4.19 -0.17
CA THR A 118 -16.81 4.85 -1.40
C THR A 118 -18.30 5.08 -1.34
N ASP A 119 -18.77 6.11 -2.01
CA ASP A 119 -20.19 6.42 -2.22
C ASP A 119 -20.82 5.66 -3.41
N SER A 120 -19.99 5.03 -4.25
CA SER A 120 -20.45 4.29 -5.42
C SER A 120 -20.66 2.81 -5.13
N ARG A 121 -21.63 2.19 -5.83
CA ARG A 121 -21.96 0.78 -5.62
C ARG A 121 -22.09 0.01 -6.93
N ILE A 122 -21.42 -1.14 -6.97
CA ILE A 122 -21.68 -2.23 -7.93
C ILE A 122 -21.87 -3.53 -7.16
N GLU A 123 -22.69 -4.43 -7.67
CA GLU A 123 -22.89 -5.73 -7.06
C GLU A 123 -21.71 -6.66 -7.33
N ILE A 124 -21.31 -7.42 -6.30
CA ILE A 124 -20.28 -8.44 -6.38
C ILE A 124 -20.78 -9.68 -5.65
N ASP A 125 -21.12 -10.71 -6.42
CA ASP A 125 -21.68 -11.95 -5.88
C ASP A 125 -20.59 -12.95 -5.46
N VAL A 126 -19.42 -12.88 -6.09
CA VAL A 126 -18.36 -13.85 -5.87
C VAL A 126 -17.58 -13.52 -4.60
N ILE A 127 -17.52 -14.49 -3.68
CA ILE A 127 -16.68 -14.44 -2.47
C ILE A 127 -15.40 -15.22 -2.73
N ASP A 128 -14.25 -14.67 -2.34
CA ASP A 128 -12.97 -15.35 -2.45
C ASP A 128 -12.88 -16.55 -1.49
N GLN A 129 -12.03 -17.53 -1.83
CA GLN A 129 -11.71 -18.68 -1.00
C GLN A 129 -10.21 -18.71 -0.79
N SER A 130 -9.75 -18.60 0.45
CA SER A 130 -8.34 -18.40 0.75
C SER A 130 -7.73 -19.45 1.70
N TYR A 131 -8.49 -20.46 2.11
CA TYR A 131 -8.01 -21.48 3.04
C TYR A 131 -6.75 -22.23 2.55
N SER A 132 -6.67 -22.51 1.26
CA SER A 132 -5.52 -23.18 0.65
C SER A 132 -4.29 -22.27 0.49
N ARG A 133 -4.40 -20.99 0.79
CA ARG A 133 -3.36 -19.97 0.65
C ARG A 133 -2.78 -19.50 2.00
N MET A 134 -3.01 -20.28 3.07
CA MET A 134 -2.52 -19.97 4.42
C MET A 134 -1.09 -20.45 4.68
N ASN A 135 -0.54 -21.29 3.84
CA ASN A 135 0.71 -22.00 4.08
C ASN A 135 1.88 -21.06 4.44
N PHE A 136 2.08 -19.99 3.65
CA PHE A 136 3.15 -19.02 3.89
C PHE A 136 2.93 -18.18 5.16
N LEU A 137 1.69 -18.05 5.63
CA LEU A 137 1.37 -17.35 6.87
C LEU A 137 1.63 -18.21 8.09
N LEU A 138 1.18 -19.46 8.07
CA LEU A 138 1.33 -20.39 9.17
C LEU A 138 2.78 -20.89 9.31
N GLY A 139 3.38 -21.29 8.20
CA GLY A 139 4.71 -21.89 8.22
C GLY A 139 5.81 -20.98 8.78
N ARG A 140 5.73 -19.67 8.53
CA ARG A 140 6.72 -18.72 9.07
C ARG A 140 6.67 -18.52 10.59
N TYR A 141 5.62 -18.97 11.27
CA TYR A 141 5.57 -18.98 12.73
C TYR A 141 6.40 -20.10 13.34
N GLU A 142 6.50 -21.23 12.65
CA GLU A 142 7.22 -22.41 13.12
C GLU A 142 8.61 -22.52 12.50
N ARG A 143 8.79 -21.96 11.31
CA ARG A 143 10.01 -22.06 10.50
C ARG A 143 10.45 -20.68 10.00
N THR A 144 11.27 -20.62 8.95
CA THR A 144 11.78 -19.36 8.40
C THR A 144 10.86 -18.82 7.29
N ALA A 145 10.67 -17.50 7.22
CA ALA A 145 9.86 -16.88 6.18
C ALA A 145 10.42 -17.12 4.76
N SER A 146 11.72 -17.35 4.62
CA SER A 146 12.38 -17.63 3.34
C SER A 146 11.93 -18.95 2.71
N GLU A 147 11.63 -19.97 3.53
CA GLU A 147 11.15 -21.26 3.04
C GLU A 147 9.78 -21.18 2.37
N PHE A 148 8.96 -20.23 2.78
CA PHE A 148 7.59 -20.01 2.29
C PHE A 148 7.49 -18.82 1.34
N TYR A 149 8.62 -18.26 0.90
CA TYR A 149 8.62 -17.08 0.02
C TYR A 149 7.93 -17.35 -1.31
N LYS A 150 8.08 -18.56 -1.86
CA LYS A 150 7.41 -18.96 -3.10
C LYS A 150 5.89 -18.90 -2.96
N ASP A 151 5.33 -19.47 -1.89
CA ASP A 151 3.89 -19.49 -1.64
C ASP A 151 3.33 -18.06 -1.50
N TYR A 152 4.10 -17.16 -0.86
CA TYR A 152 3.77 -15.73 -0.79
C TYR A 152 3.73 -15.08 -2.19
N VAL A 153 4.72 -15.38 -3.04
CA VAL A 153 4.78 -14.86 -4.42
C VAL A 153 3.63 -15.41 -5.24
N ASP A 154 3.35 -16.70 -5.16
CA ASP A 154 2.25 -17.36 -5.88
C ASP A 154 0.89 -16.76 -5.49
N ASN A 155 0.66 -16.53 -4.18
CA ASN A 155 -0.53 -15.82 -3.70
C ASN A 155 -0.65 -14.39 -4.27
N ASN A 156 0.47 -13.67 -4.40
CA ASN A 156 0.45 -12.33 -5.02
C ASN A 156 0.17 -12.39 -6.54
N HIS A 157 0.69 -13.41 -7.22
CA HIS A 157 0.46 -13.61 -8.66
C HIS A 157 -1.00 -13.95 -8.96
N LEU A 158 -1.66 -14.73 -8.10
CA LEU A 158 -3.07 -15.07 -8.25
C LEU A 158 -3.93 -13.83 -8.49
N PHE A 159 -3.72 -12.79 -7.68
CA PHE A 159 -4.51 -11.55 -7.79
C PHE A 159 -4.30 -10.76 -9.09
N LYS A 160 -3.30 -11.09 -9.91
CA LYS A 160 -3.12 -10.43 -11.22
C LYS A 160 -4.21 -10.81 -12.23
N HIS A 161 -4.83 -11.98 -12.05
CA HIS A 161 -5.78 -12.56 -13.00
C HIS A 161 -7.17 -12.78 -12.40
N GLU A 162 -7.34 -12.48 -11.12
CA GLU A 162 -8.61 -12.66 -10.41
C GLU A 162 -9.60 -11.54 -10.75
N PRO A 163 -10.88 -11.89 -10.98
CA PRO A 163 -11.93 -10.87 -11.07
C PRO A 163 -12.14 -10.18 -9.72
N ILE A 164 -12.95 -9.12 -9.71
CA ILE A 164 -13.35 -8.47 -8.48
C ILE A 164 -14.16 -9.46 -7.65
N LYS A 165 -13.70 -9.74 -6.42
CA LYS A 165 -14.35 -10.63 -5.46
C LYS A 165 -14.50 -9.93 -4.12
N ARG A 166 -15.46 -10.36 -3.33
CA ARG A 166 -15.50 -10.03 -1.90
C ARG A 166 -14.37 -10.76 -1.18
N MET A 167 -13.95 -10.23 -0.05
CA MET A 167 -13.01 -10.86 0.89
C MET A 167 -13.51 -12.26 1.28
N SER A 168 -12.58 -13.19 1.47
CA SER A 168 -12.92 -14.54 1.92
C SER A 168 -13.51 -14.52 3.35
N LYS A 169 -14.41 -15.46 3.63
CA LYS A 169 -14.95 -15.62 4.99
C LYS A 169 -13.87 -15.92 6.03
N LEU A 170 -12.81 -16.62 5.62
CA LEU A 170 -11.67 -16.89 6.49
C LEU A 170 -10.97 -15.59 6.92
N THR A 171 -10.63 -14.74 5.95
CA THR A 171 -10.00 -13.45 6.23
C THR A 171 -10.91 -12.54 7.05
N ASP A 172 -12.19 -12.48 6.72
CA ASP A 172 -13.18 -11.69 7.45
C ASP A 172 -13.23 -12.10 8.93
N ASN A 173 -13.33 -13.41 9.21
CA ASN A 173 -13.32 -13.93 10.58
C ASN A 173 -11.98 -13.64 11.30
N LEU A 174 -10.84 -13.82 10.63
CA LEU A 174 -9.55 -13.52 11.25
C LEU A 174 -9.40 -12.04 11.62
N LEU A 175 -9.89 -11.14 10.76
CA LEU A 175 -9.86 -9.70 11.02
C LEU A 175 -10.70 -9.31 12.24
N HIS A 176 -11.85 -9.97 12.47
CA HIS A 176 -12.66 -9.74 13.68
C HIS A 176 -11.98 -10.19 14.98
N GLY A 177 -11.01 -11.09 14.92
CA GLY A 177 -10.24 -11.56 16.07
C GLY A 177 -8.98 -10.72 16.39
N ILE A 178 -8.72 -9.63 15.66
CA ILE A 178 -7.52 -8.82 15.86
C ILE A 178 -7.73 -7.78 16.95
N ASP A 179 -6.79 -7.70 17.88
CA ASP A 179 -6.65 -6.54 18.78
C ASP A 179 -5.99 -5.38 18.03
N TYR A 180 -6.82 -4.56 17.37
CA TYR A 180 -6.38 -3.42 16.56
C TYR A 180 -5.63 -2.37 17.37
N GLU A 181 -6.04 -2.11 18.60
CA GLU A 181 -5.38 -1.12 19.47
C GLU A 181 -3.98 -1.58 19.86
N PHE A 182 -3.82 -2.86 20.21
CA PHE A 182 -2.50 -3.43 20.46
C PHE A 182 -1.59 -3.34 19.24
N VAL A 183 -2.09 -3.72 18.05
CA VAL A 183 -1.31 -3.67 16.80
C VAL A 183 -0.91 -2.25 16.46
N LYS A 184 -1.85 -1.30 16.55
CA LYS A 184 -1.63 0.12 16.30
C LYS A 184 -0.55 0.69 17.24
N LYS A 185 -0.71 0.45 18.55
CA LYS A 185 0.24 0.88 19.57
C LYS A 185 1.64 0.33 19.31
N ARG A 186 1.77 -0.99 19.09
CA ARG A 186 3.07 -1.63 18.87
C ARG A 186 3.78 -1.13 17.61
N ARG A 187 3.04 -0.88 16.54
CA ARG A 187 3.60 -0.33 15.29
C ARG A 187 4.05 1.13 15.46
N THR A 188 3.30 1.93 16.20
CA THR A 188 3.67 3.31 16.54
C THR A 188 4.95 3.34 17.37
N GLU A 189 5.04 2.50 18.41
CA GLU A 189 6.24 2.36 19.26
C GLU A 189 7.48 1.96 18.46
N ASN A 190 7.33 0.98 17.56
CA ASN A 190 8.43 0.52 16.69
C ASN A 190 8.91 1.64 15.75
N PHE A 191 7.99 2.42 15.18
CA PHE A 191 8.36 3.56 14.35
C PHE A 191 9.10 4.63 15.15
N ALA A 192 8.56 5.01 16.32
CA ALA A 192 9.19 6.00 17.19
C ALA A 192 10.58 5.58 17.65
N TYR A 193 10.77 4.29 17.98
CA TYR A 193 12.07 3.74 18.31
C TYR A 193 13.08 3.92 17.19
N LEU A 194 12.71 3.53 15.96
CA LEU A 194 13.59 3.67 14.79
C LEU A 194 13.84 5.14 14.44
N HIS A 195 12.81 5.99 14.57
CA HIS A 195 12.95 7.43 14.33
C HIS A 195 14.00 8.04 15.24
N LYS A 196 13.92 7.75 16.53
CA LYS A 196 14.93 8.20 17.52
C LYS A 196 16.35 7.76 17.18
N GLN A 197 16.53 6.58 16.53
CA GLN A 197 17.86 6.08 16.18
C GLN A 197 18.42 6.70 14.89
N PHE A 198 17.56 7.07 13.94
CA PHE A 198 17.97 7.38 12.57
C PHE A 198 17.53 8.77 12.06
N GLU A 199 16.86 9.60 12.88
CA GLU A 199 16.32 10.90 12.41
C GLU A 199 17.42 11.86 11.95
N GLU A 200 18.58 11.85 12.60
CA GLU A 200 19.72 12.72 12.24
C GLU A 200 20.38 12.34 10.91
N GLU A 201 20.37 11.05 10.56
CA GLU A 201 20.96 10.54 9.32
C GLU A 201 19.95 10.50 8.17
N ASN A 202 18.66 10.48 8.48
CA ASN A 202 17.60 10.34 7.51
C ASN A 202 17.35 11.63 6.74
N GLN A 203 17.50 11.60 5.43
CA GLN A 203 17.23 12.75 4.55
C GLN A 203 15.72 13.08 4.45
N LEU A 204 14.85 12.18 4.91
CA LEU A 204 13.40 12.40 4.95
C LEU A 204 13.01 13.04 6.28
N LYS A 205 12.20 14.09 6.22
CA LYS A 205 11.54 14.66 7.40
C LYS A 205 10.23 13.93 7.63
N LEU A 206 10.22 13.01 8.60
CA LEU A 206 9.09 12.11 8.84
C LEU A 206 8.21 12.59 10.00
N ILE A 207 6.90 12.36 9.87
CA ILE A 207 5.98 12.34 10.99
C ILE A 207 5.86 10.91 11.54
N CYS A 208 5.52 10.73 12.81
CA CYS A 208 5.25 9.42 13.40
C CYS A 208 3.76 9.08 13.21
N PRO A 209 3.39 8.26 12.21
CA PRO A 209 1.99 7.93 11.98
C PRO A 209 1.51 6.89 12.99
N ALA A 210 0.25 6.98 13.39
CA ALA A 210 -0.36 5.96 14.23
C ALA A 210 -0.41 4.62 13.47
N GLY A 211 0.12 3.55 14.09
CA GLY A 211 0.13 2.22 13.49
C GLY A 211 0.94 2.11 12.21
N ALA A 212 2.11 2.73 12.17
CA ALA A 212 2.98 2.81 11.00
C ALA A 212 3.20 1.47 10.27
N PHE A 213 3.24 1.50 8.94
CA PHE A 213 3.56 0.32 8.13
C PHE A 213 5.02 -0.10 8.30
N MET A 214 5.93 0.85 8.11
CA MET A 214 7.39 0.69 8.26
C MET A 214 8.03 2.06 8.46
N TYR A 215 9.29 2.09 8.83
CA TYR A 215 10.13 3.30 8.90
C TYR A 215 10.88 3.47 7.58
N PRO A 216 10.60 4.50 6.77
CA PRO A 216 11.38 4.78 5.56
C PRO A 216 12.70 5.47 5.96
N LEU A 217 13.82 4.92 5.49
CA LEU A 217 15.14 5.48 5.71
C LEU A 217 15.79 5.81 4.36
N TYR A 218 16.07 7.09 4.13
CA TYR A 218 16.78 7.57 2.96
C TYR A 218 18.15 8.12 3.34
N LEU A 219 19.18 7.45 2.90
CA LEU A 219 20.58 7.78 3.18
C LEU A 219 21.32 8.10 1.89
N MET A 220 22.24 9.07 1.92
CA MET A 220 23.04 9.43 0.74
C MET A 220 23.84 8.23 0.20
N ASN A 221 24.33 7.35 1.08
CA ASN A 221 25.14 6.17 0.74
C ASN A 221 24.37 4.85 0.93
N GLY A 222 23.04 4.88 0.81
CA GLY A 222 22.15 3.74 1.15
C GLY A 222 22.46 2.45 0.40
N VAL A 223 22.97 2.54 -0.84
CA VAL A 223 23.34 1.36 -1.65
C VAL A 223 24.54 0.61 -1.05
N ASP A 224 25.55 1.33 -0.58
CA ASP A 224 26.76 0.73 0.00
C ASP A 224 26.47 0.20 1.41
N ILE A 225 25.70 0.93 2.19
CA ILE A 225 25.24 0.50 3.50
C ILE A 225 24.47 -0.82 3.38
N ARG A 226 23.56 -0.96 2.41
CA ARG A 226 22.84 -2.22 2.16
C ARG A 226 23.78 -3.39 1.88
N LYS A 227 24.85 -3.21 1.10
CA LYS A 227 25.81 -4.29 0.80
C LYS A 227 26.50 -4.78 2.08
N ASN A 228 26.83 -3.86 2.97
CA ASN A 228 27.52 -4.16 4.23
C ASN A 228 26.59 -4.81 5.28
N TYR A 229 25.30 -4.50 5.26
CA TYR A 229 24.31 -4.99 6.21
C TYR A 229 23.50 -6.21 5.74
N LYS A 230 23.87 -6.85 4.62
CA LYS A 230 23.19 -8.08 4.14
C LYS A 230 23.13 -9.21 5.16
N ASN A 231 24.03 -9.23 6.14
CA ASN A 231 24.11 -10.26 7.19
C ASN A 231 23.33 -9.89 8.46
N ILE A 232 22.78 -8.67 8.55
CA ILE A 232 21.93 -8.26 9.67
C ILE A 232 20.48 -8.46 9.21
N ARG A 233 19.65 -9.08 10.04
CA ARG A 233 18.22 -9.36 9.77
C ARG A 233 17.35 -8.11 9.65
N PHE A 234 17.82 -7.06 8.97
CA PHE A 234 17.00 -5.92 8.56
C PHE A 234 16.45 -6.19 7.17
N LEU A 235 15.13 -6.23 7.08
CA LEU A 235 14.43 -6.25 5.79
C LEU A 235 14.55 -4.85 5.15
N PHE A 236 15.62 -4.61 4.41
CA PHE A 236 15.71 -3.44 3.54
C PHE A 236 14.79 -3.66 2.33
N LEU A 237 13.55 -3.26 2.43
CA LEU A 237 12.68 -3.12 1.27
C LEU A 237 13.16 -1.91 0.46
N LEU A 238 14.00 -2.15 -0.52
CA LEU A 238 14.28 -1.18 -1.56
C LEU A 238 13.08 -1.12 -2.52
N TYR A 239 12.08 -0.35 -2.17
CA TYR A 239 11.24 0.24 -3.17
C TYR A 239 12.09 1.27 -3.92
N GLY A 240 12.55 0.97 -5.10
CA GLY A 240 13.28 1.95 -5.91
C GLY A 240 14.36 1.39 -6.81
N LEU A 241 15.04 0.28 -6.51
CA LEU A 241 16.09 -0.21 -7.39
C LEU A 241 15.61 -1.05 -8.58
N GLN A 242 14.42 -1.63 -8.56
CA GLN A 242 13.80 -2.15 -9.78
C GLN A 242 13.26 -1.01 -10.69
N TYR A 243 13.07 0.18 -10.13
CA TYR A 243 12.60 1.39 -10.81
C TYR A 243 13.71 2.42 -11.03
N SER A 244 14.97 2.03 -11.03
CA SER A 244 16.11 2.93 -11.29
C SER A 244 16.08 3.60 -12.67
N LYS A 245 15.17 3.23 -13.56
CA LYS A 245 14.84 3.99 -14.77
C LYS A 245 14.05 5.28 -14.48
N TYR A 246 13.54 5.48 -13.26
CA TYR A 246 12.69 6.60 -12.86
C TYR A 246 13.19 7.25 -11.57
N VAL A 247 14.51 7.32 -11.38
CA VAL A 247 15.12 8.08 -10.29
C VAL A 247 14.62 9.52 -10.36
N MET A 248 14.20 10.04 -9.20
CA MET A 248 13.93 11.45 -9.00
C MET A 248 15.06 12.26 -9.68
N LYS A 249 14.73 12.96 -10.80
CA LYS A 249 15.58 14.05 -11.23
C LYS A 249 15.33 15.16 -10.21
N MET A 250 16.27 15.31 -9.30
CA MET A 250 16.40 16.53 -8.52
C MET A 250 16.85 17.63 -9.50
N ASN A 251 16.03 18.64 -9.72
CA ASN A 251 16.46 19.96 -10.16
C ASN A 251 16.70 20.80 -8.93
#